data_b4a3d5cb6c4044bd7901b671357eeaa9
#
_entry.id   b4a3d5cb6c4044bd7901b671357eeaa9
#
_cell.length_a   1.000
_cell.length_b   1.000
_cell.length_c   1.000
_cell.angle_alpha   90.00
_cell.angle_beta   90.00
_cell.angle_gamma   90.00
#
_symmetry.space_group_name_H-M   'P 1'
#
loop_
_entity.id
_entity.type
_entity.pdbx_description
1 polymer ?
#
loop_
_entity_poly.entity_id
_entity_poly.type
_entity_poly.pdbx_seq_one_letter_code
_entity_poly.pdbx_strand_id
1 'polypeptide(L)'
;MGQKSKKMPGLVKRGEIWHINKVVDGQRLCESTGTSELAEAERYLVRRLKTYRQAKIYGLRPKRIFDEAATRFVETHSHKRSLSDDVGRLKGLMPYIGHLDLDAIHMGSLQTFIESRRKEGVKTNTINHGLQVVRRILNLAASEWMDEEGLTWLQAAPKIKLLPKQDVRKPYPLDWAEQERLFAELPPHLQDMALFAVNTGCREAEICYLEWAWEIQVSVPEIGSVFIVPDSLVKNGEHRLVILNEVARRVIEKQRGKHPKRVFTYRGRPINGMNNKAWNGARQRANLVQVRVHDLKHTFG
;
A
#
# COMPACT_ATOMS: atom_id res chain seq x y z
N MET A 1 65.88 2.32 -22.62
CA MET A 1 64.75 2.07 -23.50
C MET A 1 63.58 1.51 -22.67
N GLY A 2 62.61 2.37 -22.32
CA GLY A 2 61.44 1.94 -21.53
C GLY A 2 60.49 1.16 -22.41
N GLN A 3 60.21 -0.08 -22.06
CA GLN A 3 59.15 -0.86 -22.65
C GLN A 3 57.83 -0.11 -22.44
N LYS A 4 57.24 0.45 -23.51
CA LYS A 4 55.86 0.90 -23.48
C LYS A 4 54.97 -0.29 -23.18
N SER A 5 54.42 -0.36 -21.99
CA SER A 5 53.44 -1.38 -21.61
C SER A 5 52.30 -1.35 -22.61
N LYS A 6 52.09 -2.44 -23.32
CA LYS A 6 51.04 -2.57 -24.34
C LYS A 6 49.71 -2.56 -23.63
N LYS A 7 48.97 -1.43 -23.69
CA LYS A 7 47.63 -1.32 -23.08
C LYS A 7 46.70 -2.44 -23.54
N MET A 8 45.86 -2.91 -22.68
CA MET A 8 44.84 -3.92 -22.98
C MET A 8 43.87 -3.42 -24.05
N PRO A 9 43.56 -4.18 -25.12
CA PRO A 9 42.61 -3.77 -26.16
C PRO A 9 41.21 -3.48 -25.53
N GLY A 10 40.67 -2.30 -25.89
CA GLY A 10 39.36 -1.87 -25.40
C GLY A 10 39.43 -0.76 -24.34
N LEU A 11 40.59 -0.26 -23.97
CA LEU A 11 40.77 0.93 -23.16
C LEU A 11 41.14 2.14 -24.00
N VAL A 12 40.53 3.28 -23.79
CA VAL A 12 40.77 4.56 -24.44
C VAL A 12 40.89 5.63 -23.37
N LYS A 13 41.94 6.43 -23.41
CA LYS A 13 42.11 7.59 -22.52
C LYS A 13 41.32 8.78 -23.07
N ARG A 14 40.48 9.39 -22.22
CA ARG A 14 39.74 10.62 -22.53
C ARG A 14 40.04 11.63 -21.43
N GLY A 15 40.78 12.70 -21.78
CA GLY A 15 41.36 13.59 -20.77
C GLY A 15 42.32 12.80 -19.89
N GLU A 16 42.17 12.91 -18.58
CA GLU A 16 43.00 12.20 -17.59
C GLU A 16 42.49 10.78 -17.25
N ILE A 17 41.26 10.43 -17.62
CA ILE A 17 40.59 9.20 -17.17
C ILE A 17 40.55 8.15 -18.28
N TRP A 18 40.75 6.87 -17.91
CA TRP A 18 40.59 5.73 -18.79
C TRP A 18 39.13 5.36 -18.94
N HIS A 19 38.72 4.98 -20.14
CA HIS A 19 37.36 4.50 -20.46
C HIS A 19 37.45 3.14 -21.15
N ILE A 20 36.49 2.30 -20.87
CA ILE A 20 36.24 1.10 -21.67
C ILE A 20 35.52 1.53 -22.94
N ASN A 21 36.00 1.03 -24.09
CA ASN A 21 35.33 1.10 -25.38
C ASN A 21 35.63 -0.20 -26.14
N LYS A 22 34.80 -1.20 -25.92
CA LYS A 22 34.99 -2.55 -26.42
C LYS A 22 33.66 -3.18 -26.85
N VAL A 23 33.68 -3.85 -27.99
CA VAL A 23 32.57 -4.69 -28.43
C VAL A 23 32.79 -6.11 -27.90
N VAL A 24 31.79 -6.67 -27.23
CA VAL A 24 31.79 -8.03 -26.71
C VAL A 24 30.45 -8.67 -27.10
N ASP A 25 30.49 -9.78 -27.82
CA ASP A 25 29.30 -10.52 -28.28
C ASP A 25 28.25 -9.61 -28.97
N GLY A 26 28.72 -8.69 -29.83
CA GLY A 26 27.90 -7.73 -30.57
C GLY A 26 27.42 -6.52 -29.76
N GLN A 27 27.63 -6.48 -28.47
CA GLN A 27 27.26 -5.37 -27.58
C GLN A 27 28.49 -4.47 -27.29
N ARG A 28 28.30 -3.15 -27.40
CA ARG A 28 29.36 -2.17 -27.12
C ARG A 28 29.34 -1.79 -25.65
N LEU A 29 30.42 -2.12 -24.94
CA LEU A 29 30.70 -1.64 -23.59
C LEU A 29 31.41 -0.28 -23.70
N CYS A 30 30.78 0.78 -23.18
CA CYS A 30 31.31 2.14 -23.19
C CYS A 30 31.07 2.82 -21.86
N GLU A 31 32.03 2.74 -20.95
CA GLU A 31 31.90 3.30 -19.58
C GLU A 31 33.24 3.85 -19.08
N SER A 32 33.20 4.77 -18.10
CA SER A 32 34.38 5.29 -17.43
C SER A 32 34.90 4.28 -16.41
N THR A 33 36.24 4.14 -16.34
CA THR A 33 36.85 3.34 -15.25
C THR A 33 37.05 4.14 -13.98
N GLY A 34 36.84 5.46 -14.01
CA GLY A 34 37.02 6.36 -12.87
C GLY A 34 38.46 6.59 -12.45
N THR A 35 39.47 6.02 -13.18
CA THR A 35 40.87 6.10 -12.81
C THR A 35 41.75 6.64 -13.95
N SER A 36 42.82 7.35 -13.59
CA SER A 36 43.90 7.79 -14.48
C SER A 36 45.00 6.75 -14.62
N GLU A 37 45.06 5.76 -13.75
CA GLU A 37 46.06 4.71 -13.69
C GLU A 37 45.74 3.57 -14.66
N LEU A 38 46.65 3.27 -15.59
CA LEU A 38 46.45 2.25 -16.62
C LEU A 38 46.25 0.83 -15.99
N ALA A 39 47.07 0.48 -15.03
CA ALA A 39 47.05 -0.84 -14.40
C ALA A 39 45.73 -1.07 -13.64
N GLU A 40 45.15 -0.03 -13.06
CA GLU A 40 43.86 -0.09 -12.40
C GLU A 40 42.70 -0.18 -13.41
N ALA A 41 42.79 0.58 -14.50
CA ALA A 41 41.83 0.51 -15.60
C ALA A 41 41.78 -0.87 -16.25
N GLU A 42 42.97 -1.51 -16.43
CA GLU A 42 43.06 -2.89 -16.94
C GLU A 42 42.40 -3.89 -15.99
N ARG A 43 42.65 -3.76 -14.70
CA ARG A 43 41.97 -4.61 -13.67
C ARG A 43 40.46 -4.41 -13.68
N TYR A 44 40.01 -3.18 -13.84
CA TYR A 44 38.59 -2.85 -13.96
C TYR A 44 37.98 -3.50 -15.20
N LEU A 45 38.63 -3.37 -16.38
CA LEU A 45 38.21 -3.99 -17.63
C LEU A 45 38.09 -5.52 -17.51
N VAL A 46 39.08 -6.20 -16.92
CA VAL A 46 39.07 -7.65 -16.73
C VAL A 46 37.88 -8.07 -15.86
N ARG A 47 37.66 -7.37 -14.74
CA ARG A 47 36.52 -7.62 -13.84
C ARG A 47 35.19 -7.42 -14.57
N ARG A 48 35.07 -6.33 -15.32
CA ARG A 48 33.85 -5.98 -16.07
C ARG A 48 33.52 -7.03 -17.14
N LEU A 49 34.52 -7.49 -17.88
CA LEU A 49 34.37 -8.56 -18.87
C LEU A 49 34.00 -9.89 -18.23
N LYS A 50 34.54 -10.20 -17.05
CA LYS A 50 34.17 -11.42 -16.29
C LYS A 50 32.70 -11.34 -15.88
N THR A 51 32.26 -10.22 -15.28
CA THR A 51 30.86 -10.02 -14.88
C THR A 51 29.91 -10.11 -16.06
N TYR A 52 30.24 -9.44 -17.17
CA TYR A 52 29.47 -9.49 -18.41
C TYR A 52 29.28 -10.94 -18.91
N ARG A 53 30.38 -11.70 -18.98
CA ARG A 53 30.33 -13.10 -19.42
C ARG A 53 29.53 -13.97 -18.45
N GLN A 54 29.69 -13.78 -17.15
CA GLN A 54 28.92 -14.50 -16.13
C GLN A 54 27.42 -14.26 -16.30
N ALA A 55 27.02 -13.00 -16.52
CA ALA A 55 25.63 -12.66 -16.75
C ALA A 55 25.09 -13.24 -18.07
N LYS A 56 25.77 -12.98 -19.19
CA LYS A 56 25.29 -13.34 -20.55
C LYS A 56 25.38 -14.83 -20.87
N ILE A 57 26.46 -15.53 -20.45
CA ILE A 57 26.69 -16.93 -20.77
C ILE A 57 26.06 -17.85 -19.72
N TYR A 58 26.20 -17.51 -18.44
CA TYR A 58 25.77 -18.37 -17.33
C TYR A 58 24.50 -17.88 -16.65
N GLY A 59 23.98 -16.70 -17.03
CA GLY A 59 22.78 -16.13 -16.41
C GLY A 59 22.95 -15.81 -14.93
N LEU A 60 24.21 -15.66 -14.46
CA LEU A 60 24.51 -15.37 -13.07
C LEU A 60 24.12 -13.93 -12.74
N ARG A 61 23.31 -13.76 -11.74
CA ARG A 61 22.81 -12.48 -11.21
C ARG A 61 23.61 -12.05 -10.00
N PRO A 62 23.91 -10.75 -9.84
CA PRO A 62 24.45 -10.22 -8.59
C PRO A 62 23.49 -10.54 -7.43
N LYS A 63 24.02 -11.05 -6.33
CA LYS A 63 23.24 -11.25 -5.11
C LYS A 63 22.78 -9.90 -4.57
N ARG A 64 21.54 -9.82 -4.14
CA ARG A 64 20.91 -8.63 -3.57
C ARG A 64 20.11 -9.02 -2.35
N ILE A 65 20.23 -8.25 -1.27
CA ILE A 65 19.51 -8.48 -0.03
C ILE A 65 18.12 -7.87 -0.08
N PHE A 66 17.23 -8.34 0.79
CA PHE A 66 15.85 -7.86 0.85
C PHE A 66 15.76 -6.37 1.21
N ASP A 67 16.67 -5.84 2.03
CA ASP A 67 16.69 -4.42 2.41
C ASP A 67 16.88 -3.51 1.19
N GLU A 68 17.80 -3.85 0.28
CA GLU A 68 17.97 -3.13 -0.99
C GLU A 68 16.69 -3.15 -1.84
N ALA A 69 16.05 -4.31 -1.91
CA ALA A 69 14.81 -4.46 -2.68
C ALA A 69 13.64 -3.71 -2.05
N ALA A 70 13.55 -3.68 -0.73
CA ALA A 70 12.54 -2.92 0.00
C ALA A 70 12.74 -1.40 -0.18
N THR A 71 13.98 -0.93 -0.16
CA THR A 71 14.31 0.47 -0.43
C THR A 71 13.89 0.86 -1.84
N ARG A 72 14.27 0.07 -2.85
CA ARG A 72 13.85 0.31 -4.24
C ARG A 72 12.34 0.28 -4.41
N PHE A 73 11.65 -0.63 -3.70
CA PHE A 73 10.18 -0.69 -3.72
C PHE A 73 9.56 0.62 -3.21
N VAL A 74 10.05 1.16 -2.08
CA VAL A 74 9.55 2.42 -1.51
C VAL A 74 9.80 3.60 -2.45
N GLU A 75 10.99 3.70 -3.03
CA GLU A 75 11.37 4.76 -3.96
C GLU A 75 10.49 4.75 -5.24
N THR A 76 10.31 3.58 -5.84
CA THR A 76 9.56 3.44 -7.10
C THR A 76 8.04 3.52 -6.94
N HIS A 77 7.52 3.36 -5.70
CA HIS A 77 6.09 3.40 -5.40
C HIS A 77 5.69 4.61 -4.55
N SER A 78 6.44 5.72 -4.60
CA SER A 78 6.17 6.96 -3.85
C SER A 78 4.77 7.54 -4.10
N HIS A 79 4.21 7.31 -5.28
CA HIS A 79 2.85 7.72 -5.67
C HIS A 79 1.73 6.91 -5.00
N LYS A 80 2.05 5.79 -4.35
CA LYS A 80 1.04 4.88 -3.77
C LYS A 80 0.41 5.47 -2.51
N ARG A 81 -0.92 5.66 -2.50
CA ARG A 81 -1.68 6.21 -1.37
C ARG A 81 -1.48 5.43 -0.05
N SER A 82 -1.27 4.11 -0.12
CA SER A 82 -1.06 3.24 1.04
C SER A 82 0.42 2.92 1.29
N LEU A 83 1.36 3.73 0.78
CA LEU A 83 2.79 3.46 0.95
C LEU A 83 3.21 3.46 2.42
N SER A 84 2.65 4.36 3.23
CA SER A 84 2.94 4.42 4.68
C SER A 84 2.63 3.11 5.39
N ASP A 85 1.54 2.43 5.00
CA ASP A 85 1.18 1.12 5.54
C ASP A 85 2.20 0.05 5.13
N ASP A 86 2.65 0.07 3.86
CA ASP A 86 3.66 -0.88 3.38
C ASP A 86 5.01 -0.64 4.07
N VAL A 87 5.41 0.62 4.27
CA VAL A 87 6.62 0.97 5.06
C VAL A 87 6.52 0.42 6.49
N GLY A 88 5.36 0.58 7.14
CA GLY A 88 5.12 0.01 8.47
C GLY A 88 5.27 -1.52 8.49
N ARG A 89 4.76 -2.22 7.48
CA ARG A 89 4.90 -3.68 7.30
C ARG A 89 6.35 -4.07 7.05
N LEU A 90 7.05 -3.35 6.19
CA LEU A 90 8.47 -3.57 5.90
C LEU A 90 9.32 -3.41 7.16
N LYS A 91 9.13 -2.36 7.95
CA LYS A 91 9.83 -2.18 9.24
C LYS A 91 9.67 -3.39 10.16
N GLY A 92 8.49 -4.00 10.19
CA GLY A 92 8.23 -5.22 10.97
C GLY A 92 8.89 -6.48 10.40
N LEU A 93 9.23 -6.52 9.10
CA LEU A 93 9.87 -7.64 8.41
C LEU A 93 11.40 -7.58 8.43
N MET A 94 11.98 -6.37 8.45
CA MET A 94 13.44 -6.15 8.36
C MET A 94 14.26 -6.95 9.36
N PRO A 95 13.90 -7.07 10.66
CA PRO A 95 14.68 -7.84 11.63
C PRO A 95 14.81 -9.33 11.27
N TYR A 96 13.88 -9.85 10.47
CA TYR A 96 13.80 -11.29 10.15
C TYR A 96 14.43 -11.64 8.80
N ILE A 97 14.23 -10.79 7.79
CA ILE A 97 14.60 -11.10 6.41
C ILE A 97 15.40 -10.00 5.71
N GLY A 98 15.59 -8.83 6.31
CA GLY A 98 16.26 -7.68 5.67
C GLY A 98 17.65 -8.01 5.15
N HIS A 99 18.41 -8.80 5.89
CA HIS A 99 19.78 -9.22 5.60
C HIS A 99 19.88 -10.44 4.66
N LEU A 100 18.76 -11.08 4.33
CA LEU A 100 18.76 -12.28 3.49
C LEU A 100 18.85 -11.92 2.00
N ASP A 101 19.57 -12.73 1.24
CA ASP A 101 19.54 -12.68 -0.21
C ASP A 101 18.11 -12.95 -0.71
N LEU A 102 17.70 -12.29 -1.80
CA LEU A 102 16.33 -12.41 -2.34
C LEU A 102 15.95 -13.85 -2.72
N ASP A 103 16.91 -14.64 -3.20
CA ASP A 103 16.73 -16.04 -3.55
C ASP A 103 16.62 -16.98 -2.33
N ALA A 104 17.09 -16.53 -1.15
CA ALA A 104 16.96 -17.23 0.11
C ALA A 104 15.62 -16.96 0.82
N ILE A 105 14.77 -16.06 0.29
CA ILE A 105 13.48 -15.75 0.90
C ILE A 105 12.43 -16.76 0.43
N HIS A 106 11.92 -17.54 1.35
CA HIS A 106 10.86 -18.52 1.13
C HIS A 106 9.99 -18.67 2.38
N MET A 107 8.96 -19.49 2.34
CA MET A 107 8.06 -19.64 3.51
C MET A 107 8.77 -20.07 4.79
N GLY A 108 9.84 -20.86 4.68
CA GLY A 108 10.66 -21.28 5.83
C GLY A 108 11.40 -20.11 6.47
N SER A 109 12.05 -19.23 5.69
CA SER A 109 12.74 -18.05 6.22
C SER A 109 11.78 -17.03 6.83
N LEU A 110 10.49 -17.03 6.42
CA LEU A 110 9.45 -16.18 6.97
C LEU A 110 8.78 -16.75 8.23
N GLN A 111 9.07 -17.99 8.61
CA GLN A 111 8.39 -18.68 9.71
C GLN A 111 8.59 -17.96 11.05
N THR A 112 9.80 -17.52 11.34
CA THR A 112 10.11 -16.78 12.59
C THR A 112 9.30 -15.48 12.69
N PHE A 113 9.16 -14.74 11.60
CA PHE A 113 8.29 -13.57 11.55
C PHE A 113 6.83 -13.95 11.83
N ILE A 114 6.31 -14.97 11.17
CA ILE A 114 4.92 -15.42 11.32
C ILE A 114 4.63 -15.84 12.78
N GLU A 115 5.53 -16.59 13.39
CA GLU A 115 5.40 -17.06 14.76
C GLU A 115 5.48 -15.93 15.78
N SER A 116 6.40 -14.99 15.61
CA SER A 116 6.48 -13.79 16.45
C SER A 116 5.19 -13.00 16.40
N ARG A 117 4.66 -12.72 15.20
CA ARG A 117 3.41 -11.98 15.05
C ARG A 117 2.21 -12.72 15.65
N ARG A 118 2.17 -14.05 15.57
CA ARG A 118 1.14 -14.86 16.23
C ARG A 118 1.23 -14.79 17.76
N LYS A 119 2.44 -14.87 18.32
CA LYS A 119 2.67 -14.72 19.77
C LYS A 119 2.22 -13.35 20.29
N GLU A 120 2.34 -12.31 19.47
CA GLU A 120 1.83 -10.96 19.77
C GLU A 120 0.29 -10.85 19.66
N GLY A 121 -0.41 -11.90 19.28
CA GLY A 121 -1.87 -11.90 19.08
C GLY A 121 -2.34 -11.19 17.81
N VAL A 122 -1.43 -10.96 16.84
CA VAL A 122 -1.76 -10.27 15.59
C VAL A 122 -2.63 -11.17 14.71
N LYS A 123 -3.72 -10.62 14.18
CA LYS A 123 -4.64 -11.36 13.28
C LYS A 123 -3.97 -11.83 12.00
N THR A 124 -4.37 -13.00 11.54
CA THR A 124 -3.86 -13.64 10.31
C THR A 124 -3.89 -12.71 9.10
N ASN A 125 -4.93 -11.90 8.97
CA ASN A 125 -5.02 -10.94 7.85
C ASN A 125 -3.91 -9.88 7.90
N THR A 126 -3.53 -9.42 9.07
CA THR A 126 -2.43 -8.44 9.25
C THR A 126 -1.08 -9.08 8.92
N ILE A 127 -0.85 -10.33 9.34
CA ILE A 127 0.35 -11.10 8.96
C ILE A 127 0.40 -11.27 7.44
N ASN A 128 -0.72 -11.65 6.83
CA ASN A 128 -0.84 -11.80 5.38
C ASN A 128 -0.54 -10.52 4.60
N HIS A 129 -0.86 -9.34 5.14
CA HIS A 129 -0.47 -8.07 4.50
C HIS A 129 1.06 -7.92 4.45
N GLY A 130 1.80 -8.33 5.47
CA GLY A 130 3.27 -8.40 5.42
C GLY A 130 3.75 -9.36 4.33
N LEU A 131 3.20 -10.59 4.30
CA LEU A 131 3.53 -11.59 3.27
C LEU A 131 3.20 -11.12 1.84
N GLN A 132 2.13 -10.34 1.66
CA GLN A 132 1.76 -9.74 0.38
C GLN A 132 2.81 -8.73 -0.10
N VAL A 133 3.36 -7.91 0.79
CA VAL A 133 4.42 -6.95 0.44
C VAL A 133 5.68 -7.69 0.02
N VAL A 134 6.10 -8.71 0.78
CA VAL A 134 7.24 -9.58 0.39
C VAL A 134 7.01 -10.18 -0.98
N ARG A 135 5.86 -10.82 -1.21
CA ARG A 135 5.49 -11.41 -2.50
C ARG A 135 5.53 -10.39 -3.64
N ARG A 136 5.03 -9.15 -3.41
CA ARG A 136 5.06 -8.09 -4.42
C ARG A 136 6.50 -7.70 -4.78
N ILE A 137 7.37 -7.51 -3.79
CA ILE A 137 8.79 -7.17 -3.99
C ILE A 137 9.51 -8.26 -4.77
N LEU A 138 9.35 -9.54 -4.38
CA LEU A 138 9.97 -10.67 -5.08
C LEU A 138 9.48 -10.80 -6.52
N ASN A 139 8.20 -10.57 -6.78
CA ASN A 139 7.66 -10.56 -8.14
C ASN A 139 8.26 -9.43 -8.98
N LEU A 140 8.37 -8.21 -8.43
CA LEU A 140 9.03 -7.08 -9.11
C LEU A 140 10.50 -7.39 -9.42
N ALA A 141 11.21 -7.98 -8.47
CA ALA A 141 12.59 -8.40 -8.64
C ALA A 141 12.77 -9.46 -9.74
N ALA A 142 11.77 -10.29 -9.96
CA ALA A 142 11.80 -11.36 -10.98
C ALA A 142 11.27 -10.93 -12.35
N SER A 143 10.53 -9.81 -12.44
CA SER A 143 9.85 -9.43 -13.70
C SER A 143 10.18 -8.03 -14.22
N GLU A 144 10.46 -7.08 -13.32
CA GLU A 144 10.54 -5.66 -13.71
C GLU A 144 11.91 -5.03 -13.43
N TRP A 145 12.60 -5.46 -12.36
CA TRP A 145 13.85 -4.83 -11.96
C TRP A 145 15.02 -5.49 -12.66
N MET A 146 15.64 -4.75 -13.56
CA MET A 146 16.80 -5.19 -14.33
C MET A 146 18.09 -4.67 -13.68
N ASP A 147 19.17 -5.44 -13.83
CA ASP A 147 20.54 -5.02 -13.57
C ASP A 147 21.15 -4.34 -14.79
N GLU A 148 22.43 -3.95 -14.70
CA GLU A 148 23.18 -3.32 -15.77
C GLU A 148 23.38 -4.20 -17.00
N GLU A 149 23.29 -5.52 -16.84
CA GLU A 149 23.42 -6.51 -17.90
C GLU A 149 22.06 -6.87 -18.56
N GLY A 150 20.96 -6.25 -18.10
CA GLY A 150 19.62 -6.52 -18.58
C GLY A 150 19.03 -7.83 -18.09
N LEU A 151 19.55 -8.39 -16.99
CA LEU A 151 18.95 -9.52 -16.28
C LEU A 151 18.06 -9.02 -15.15
N THR A 152 16.94 -9.72 -14.92
CA THR A 152 16.12 -9.47 -13.75
C THR A 152 16.88 -9.78 -12.45
N TRP A 153 16.56 -9.09 -11.36
CA TRP A 153 17.23 -9.29 -10.06
C TRP A 153 17.08 -10.72 -9.53
N LEU A 154 15.96 -11.38 -9.84
CA LEU A 154 15.71 -12.79 -9.58
C LEU A 154 15.38 -13.51 -10.90
N GLN A 155 15.78 -14.76 -11.02
CA GLN A 155 15.39 -15.60 -12.15
C GLN A 155 13.91 -15.97 -12.11
N ALA A 156 13.41 -16.26 -10.91
CA ALA A 156 12.01 -16.56 -10.65
C ALA A 156 11.64 -16.11 -9.23
N ALA A 157 10.44 -15.62 -9.04
CA ALA A 157 9.97 -15.24 -7.73
C ALA A 157 9.64 -16.48 -6.88
N PRO A 158 10.21 -16.62 -5.67
CA PRO A 158 9.80 -17.65 -4.72
C PRO A 158 8.31 -17.56 -4.40
N LYS A 159 7.66 -18.72 -4.29
CA LYS A 159 6.21 -18.80 -4.02
C LYS A 159 5.92 -18.49 -2.55
N ILE A 160 5.45 -17.30 -2.26
CA ILE A 160 4.99 -16.91 -0.92
C ILE A 160 3.49 -17.19 -0.80
N LYS A 161 3.14 -18.18 0.03
CA LYS A 161 1.75 -18.56 0.32
C LYS A 161 1.18 -17.69 1.43
N LEU A 162 -0.05 -17.22 1.26
CA LEU A 162 -0.78 -16.56 2.33
C LEU A 162 -1.35 -17.60 3.31
N LEU A 163 -1.39 -17.22 4.59
CA LEU A 163 -1.94 -18.06 5.63
C LEU A 163 -3.46 -18.17 5.48
N PRO A 164 -4.06 -19.35 5.76
CA PRO A 164 -5.52 -19.51 5.76
C PRO A 164 -6.16 -18.55 6.76
N LYS A 165 -7.18 -17.83 6.32
CA LYS A 165 -7.91 -16.88 7.16
C LYS A 165 -8.97 -17.64 7.99
N GLN A 166 -8.64 -17.97 9.22
CA GLN A 166 -9.56 -18.65 10.16
C GLN A 166 -10.27 -17.66 11.10
N ASP A 167 -9.74 -16.45 11.23
CA ASP A 167 -10.16 -15.40 12.17
C ASP A 167 -10.96 -14.28 11.48
N VAL A 168 -11.59 -14.57 10.34
CA VAL A 168 -12.40 -13.59 9.60
C VAL A 168 -13.76 -13.43 10.26
N ARG A 169 -13.99 -12.24 10.79
CA ARG A 169 -15.34 -11.86 11.25
C ARG A 169 -16.25 -11.60 10.05
N LYS A 170 -17.41 -12.25 10.02
CA LYS A 170 -18.47 -11.96 9.05
C LYS A 170 -19.06 -10.56 9.29
N PRO A 171 -19.58 -9.89 8.24
CA PRO A 171 -20.43 -8.72 8.41
C PRO A 171 -21.60 -9.02 9.36
N TYR A 172 -22.01 -8.02 10.11
CA TYR A 172 -23.15 -8.13 11.04
C TYR A 172 -24.17 -7.04 10.69
N PRO A 173 -25.06 -7.27 9.69
CA PRO A 173 -26.17 -6.35 9.46
C PRO A 173 -27.12 -6.39 10.66
N LEU A 174 -27.56 -5.20 11.09
CA LEU A 174 -28.48 -5.07 12.22
C LEU A 174 -29.93 -5.31 11.76
N ASP A 175 -30.71 -6.05 12.51
CA ASP A 175 -32.14 -6.07 12.34
C ASP A 175 -32.82 -4.78 12.88
N TRP A 176 -34.11 -4.63 12.65
CA TRP A 176 -34.83 -3.42 13.03
C TRP A 176 -34.83 -3.19 14.55
N ALA A 177 -35.05 -4.23 15.36
CA ALA A 177 -35.04 -4.13 16.81
C ALA A 177 -33.64 -3.77 17.35
N GLU A 178 -32.59 -4.29 16.75
CA GLU A 178 -31.21 -3.94 17.09
C GLU A 178 -30.88 -2.50 16.73
N GLN A 179 -31.35 -2.01 15.56
CA GLN A 179 -31.21 -0.61 15.17
C GLN A 179 -31.90 0.31 16.17
N GLU A 180 -33.14 0.04 16.53
CA GLU A 180 -33.89 0.83 17.51
C GLU A 180 -33.16 0.90 18.85
N ARG A 181 -32.74 -0.24 19.40
CA ARG A 181 -32.00 -0.30 20.67
C ARG A 181 -30.70 0.49 20.62
N LEU A 182 -29.92 0.31 19.54
CA LEU A 182 -28.64 0.99 19.40
C LEU A 182 -28.85 2.49 19.27
N PHE A 183 -29.77 2.92 18.39
CA PHE A 183 -29.96 4.34 18.07
C PHE A 183 -30.57 5.10 19.26
N ALA A 184 -31.41 4.49 20.09
CA ALA A 184 -31.90 5.11 21.30
C ALA A 184 -30.78 5.44 22.32
N GLU A 185 -29.70 4.68 22.32
CA GLU A 185 -28.55 4.88 23.19
C GLU A 185 -27.47 5.82 22.62
N LEU A 186 -27.54 6.16 21.32
CA LEU A 186 -26.58 7.07 20.68
C LEU A 186 -26.91 8.53 21.02
N PRO A 187 -25.87 9.37 21.26
CA PRO A 187 -26.10 10.81 21.34
C PRO A 187 -26.60 11.34 19.99
N PRO A 188 -27.39 12.43 19.98
CA PRO A 188 -28.13 12.89 18.79
C PRO A 188 -27.29 13.02 17.52
N HIS A 189 -26.04 13.50 17.62
CA HIS A 189 -25.16 13.66 16.47
C HIS A 189 -24.70 12.31 15.87
N LEU A 190 -24.44 11.29 16.70
CA LEU A 190 -24.10 9.95 16.22
C LEU A 190 -25.33 9.19 15.74
N GLN A 191 -26.49 9.43 16.34
CA GLN A 191 -27.76 8.86 15.90
C GLN A 191 -28.12 9.34 14.47
N ASP A 192 -28.01 10.64 14.20
CA ASP A 192 -28.22 11.21 12.86
C ASP A 192 -27.23 10.58 11.83
N MET A 193 -25.95 10.43 12.19
CA MET A 193 -24.96 9.79 11.33
C MET A 193 -25.22 8.30 11.10
N ALA A 194 -25.69 7.58 12.14
CA ALA A 194 -26.03 6.17 12.03
C ALA A 194 -27.28 5.94 11.15
N LEU A 195 -28.31 6.78 11.32
CA LEU A 195 -29.49 6.80 10.44
C LEU A 195 -29.11 7.06 8.99
N PHE A 196 -28.23 8.03 8.74
CA PHE A 196 -27.73 8.31 7.42
C PHE A 196 -26.95 7.11 6.86
N ALA A 197 -26.11 6.45 7.66
CA ALA A 197 -25.33 5.28 7.25
C ALA A 197 -26.20 4.12 6.76
N VAL A 198 -27.23 3.75 7.54
CA VAL A 198 -28.12 2.62 7.20
C VAL A 198 -29.09 2.94 6.07
N ASN A 199 -29.29 4.21 5.73
CA ASN A 199 -30.18 4.65 4.64
C ASN A 199 -29.44 5.01 3.34
N THR A 200 -28.09 5.03 3.34
CA THR A 200 -27.29 5.40 2.15
C THR A 200 -26.19 4.38 1.85
N GLY A 201 -25.87 3.48 2.77
CA GLY A 201 -24.74 2.56 2.66
C GLY A 201 -23.38 3.26 2.59
N CYS A 202 -23.28 4.52 3.01
CA CYS A 202 -22.03 5.25 3.05
C CYS A 202 -21.06 4.67 4.07
N ARG A 203 -19.76 4.77 3.77
CA ARG A 203 -18.69 4.42 4.72
C ARG A 203 -18.54 5.50 5.77
N GLU A 204 -18.01 5.13 6.94
CA GLU A 204 -17.75 6.09 8.03
C GLU A 204 -17.01 7.35 7.56
N ALA A 205 -15.93 7.22 6.79
CA ALA A 205 -15.20 8.37 6.28
C ALA A 205 -16.02 9.22 5.30
N GLU A 206 -16.84 8.60 4.44
CA GLU A 206 -17.72 9.31 3.50
C GLU A 206 -18.76 10.15 4.26
N ILE A 207 -19.26 9.68 5.41
CA ILE A 207 -20.19 10.40 6.27
C ILE A 207 -19.49 11.52 7.05
N CYS A 208 -18.38 11.21 7.72
CA CYS A 208 -17.65 12.16 8.56
C CYS A 208 -17.11 13.34 7.75
N TYR A 209 -16.72 13.10 6.50
CA TYR A 209 -16.17 14.13 5.61
C TYR A 209 -17.17 14.69 4.61
N LEU A 210 -18.47 14.36 4.71
CA LEU A 210 -19.51 14.87 3.81
C LEU A 210 -19.57 16.39 3.83
N GLU A 211 -19.50 17.01 2.64
CA GLU A 211 -19.51 18.47 2.48
C GLU A 211 -20.74 18.96 1.71
N TRP A 212 -21.27 20.12 2.08
CA TRP A 212 -22.36 20.77 1.38
C TRP A 212 -22.06 21.06 -0.09
N ALA A 213 -20.79 21.33 -0.41
CA ALA A 213 -20.34 21.58 -1.78
C ALA A 213 -20.52 20.37 -2.73
N TRP A 214 -20.74 19.17 -2.20
CA TRP A 214 -20.96 17.96 -2.98
C TRP A 214 -22.44 17.67 -3.22
N GLU A 215 -23.34 18.47 -2.68
CA GLU A 215 -24.77 18.35 -2.89
C GLU A 215 -25.18 18.96 -4.22
N ILE A 216 -25.95 18.21 -5.00
CA ILE A 216 -26.48 18.62 -6.29
C ILE A 216 -28.00 18.49 -6.23
N GLN A 217 -28.70 19.57 -6.54
CA GLN A 217 -30.15 19.55 -6.70
C GLN A 217 -30.50 18.82 -8.00
N VAL A 218 -31.48 17.95 -7.95
CA VAL A 218 -31.97 17.21 -9.12
C VAL A 218 -33.43 17.50 -9.35
N SER A 219 -33.83 17.56 -10.63
CA SER A 219 -35.20 17.89 -11.04
C SER A 219 -36.20 16.73 -10.85
N VAL A 220 -35.89 15.76 -9.99
CA VAL A 220 -36.74 14.62 -9.66
C VAL A 220 -37.34 14.89 -8.28
N PRO A 221 -38.64 15.19 -8.16
CA PRO A 221 -39.26 15.62 -6.89
C PRO A 221 -39.10 14.62 -5.75
N GLU A 222 -39.10 13.31 -6.06
CA GLU A 222 -38.99 12.23 -5.09
C GLU A 222 -37.56 12.14 -4.51
N ILE A 223 -36.55 12.64 -5.23
CA ILE A 223 -35.12 12.60 -4.85
C ILE A 223 -34.71 13.93 -4.23
N GLY A 224 -35.06 15.07 -4.85
CA GLY A 224 -34.71 16.43 -4.42
C GLY A 224 -33.25 16.75 -4.59
N SER A 225 -32.37 16.11 -3.83
CA SER A 225 -30.91 16.27 -3.96
C SER A 225 -30.14 14.96 -3.84
N VAL A 226 -28.92 14.94 -4.38
CA VAL A 226 -27.96 13.85 -4.29
C VAL A 226 -26.59 14.40 -3.87
N PHE A 227 -25.74 13.56 -3.31
CA PHE A 227 -24.35 13.93 -3.08
C PHE A 227 -23.42 13.19 -4.05
N ILE A 228 -22.46 13.89 -4.63
CA ILE A 228 -21.35 13.29 -5.38
C ILE A 228 -20.09 13.35 -4.50
N VAL A 229 -19.80 12.23 -3.83
CA VAL A 229 -18.60 12.11 -3.00
C VAL A 229 -17.38 11.94 -3.93
N PRO A 230 -16.32 12.77 -3.78
CA PRO A 230 -15.17 12.76 -4.67
C PRO A 230 -14.36 11.46 -4.56
N ASP A 231 -13.72 11.08 -5.64
CA ASP A 231 -12.85 9.91 -5.80
C ASP A 231 -11.74 9.82 -4.75
N SER A 232 -11.18 10.98 -4.36
CA SER A 232 -10.15 11.08 -3.33
C SER A 232 -10.57 10.51 -1.97
N LEU A 233 -11.87 10.53 -1.66
CA LEU A 233 -12.44 9.99 -0.42
C LEU A 233 -12.95 8.56 -0.59
N VAL A 234 -13.26 8.13 -1.81
CA VAL A 234 -13.83 6.82 -2.09
C VAL A 234 -12.71 5.78 -2.27
N LYS A 235 -12.90 4.59 -1.72
CA LYS A 235 -11.87 3.53 -1.67
C LYS A 235 -11.40 3.05 -3.05
N ASN A 236 -12.30 3.00 -4.02
CA ASN A 236 -12.02 2.53 -5.39
C ASN A 236 -11.52 3.64 -6.34
N GLY A 237 -11.38 4.89 -5.87
CA GLY A 237 -10.88 5.99 -6.69
C GLY A 237 -11.87 6.47 -7.78
N GLU A 238 -13.16 6.22 -7.60
CA GLU A 238 -14.22 6.71 -8.48
C GLU A 238 -15.22 7.54 -7.68
N HIS A 239 -15.79 8.57 -8.29
CA HIS A 239 -16.85 9.36 -7.68
C HIS A 239 -18.01 8.46 -7.25
N ARG A 240 -18.57 8.72 -6.08
CA ARG A 240 -19.73 7.99 -5.58
C ARG A 240 -20.97 8.85 -5.54
N LEU A 241 -21.99 8.46 -6.28
CA LEU A 241 -23.33 9.01 -6.16
C LEU A 241 -24.00 8.45 -4.90
N VAL A 242 -24.52 9.35 -4.07
CA VAL A 242 -25.32 9.03 -2.88
C VAL A 242 -26.72 9.58 -3.08
N ILE A 243 -27.67 8.67 -3.33
CA ILE A 243 -29.08 9.01 -3.46
C ILE A 243 -29.69 9.01 -2.05
N LEU A 244 -30.50 10.03 -1.76
CA LEU A 244 -31.14 10.21 -0.48
C LEU A 244 -32.57 9.67 -0.52
N ASN A 245 -32.87 8.64 0.29
CA ASN A 245 -34.25 8.29 0.58
C ASN A 245 -34.85 9.35 1.54
N GLU A 246 -36.13 9.23 1.84
CA GLU A 246 -36.84 10.19 2.69
C GLU A 246 -36.19 10.37 4.07
N VAL A 247 -35.76 9.27 4.72
CA VAL A 247 -35.12 9.32 6.04
C VAL A 247 -33.76 10.03 5.97
N ALA A 248 -32.90 9.68 4.99
CA ALA A 248 -31.61 10.32 4.80
C ALA A 248 -31.77 11.82 4.51
N ARG A 249 -32.78 12.20 3.72
CA ARG A 249 -33.08 13.59 3.40
C ARG A 249 -33.49 14.39 4.67
N ARG A 250 -34.35 13.84 5.51
CA ARG A 250 -34.72 14.47 6.80
C ARG A 250 -33.49 14.66 7.68
N VAL A 251 -32.57 13.69 7.70
CA VAL A 251 -31.31 13.81 8.45
C VAL A 251 -30.46 14.97 7.90
N ILE A 252 -30.32 15.08 6.57
CA ILE A 252 -29.56 16.17 5.93
C ILE A 252 -30.20 17.53 6.26
N GLU A 253 -31.51 17.69 6.09
CA GLU A 253 -32.21 18.93 6.41
C GLU A 253 -32.00 19.37 7.87
N LYS A 254 -32.02 18.43 8.80
CA LYS A 254 -31.75 18.69 10.23
C LYS A 254 -30.32 19.23 10.49
N GLN A 255 -29.37 19.00 9.57
CA GLN A 255 -27.99 19.51 9.71
C GLN A 255 -27.78 20.88 9.07
N ARG A 256 -28.72 21.40 8.24
CA ARG A 256 -28.55 22.68 7.56
C ARG A 256 -28.33 23.84 8.55
N GLY A 257 -27.41 24.70 8.20
CA GLY A 257 -27.05 25.88 8.99
C GLY A 257 -26.16 25.63 10.21
N LYS A 258 -25.86 24.36 10.55
CA LYS A 258 -24.99 24.07 11.71
C LYS A 258 -23.51 24.30 11.46
N HIS A 259 -23.08 24.20 10.19
CA HIS A 259 -21.69 24.46 9.80
C HIS A 259 -21.60 24.80 8.30
N PRO A 260 -20.74 25.78 7.92
CA PRO A 260 -20.70 26.27 6.53
C PRO A 260 -20.18 25.25 5.52
N LYS A 261 -19.33 24.31 5.93
CA LYS A 261 -18.68 23.36 5.02
C LYS A 261 -19.13 21.92 5.23
N ARG A 262 -19.13 21.43 6.47
CA ARG A 262 -19.39 20.02 6.80
C ARG A 262 -20.86 19.78 7.12
N VAL A 263 -21.40 18.67 6.63
CA VAL A 263 -22.78 18.25 6.95
C VAL A 263 -22.89 17.81 8.40
N PHE A 264 -22.03 16.87 8.83
CA PHE A 264 -22.07 16.35 10.19
C PHE A 264 -21.03 16.98 11.10
N THR A 265 -21.50 17.54 12.23
CA THR A 265 -20.68 18.23 13.21
C THR A 265 -21.12 17.94 14.64
N TYR A 266 -20.21 18.15 15.57
CA TYR A 266 -20.50 18.13 17.00
C TYR A 266 -20.01 19.42 17.66
N ARG A 267 -20.92 20.18 18.29
CA ARG A 267 -20.63 21.50 18.91
C ARG A 267 -19.90 22.46 17.95
N GLY A 268 -20.37 22.52 16.71
CA GLY A 268 -19.80 23.37 15.67
C GLY A 268 -18.44 22.90 15.10
N ARG A 269 -17.95 21.74 15.48
CA ARG A 269 -16.67 21.17 14.98
C ARG A 269 -16.92 19.96 14.11
N PRO A 270 -16.14 19.77 13.03
CA PRO A 270 -16.18 18.57 12.21
C PRO A 270 -15.92 17.29 13.02
N ILE A 271 -16.61 16.21 12.66
CA ILE A 271 -16.42 14.87 13.25
C ILE A 271 -15.50 14.08 12.34
N ASN A 272 -14.42 13.53 12.88
CA ASN A 272 -13.44 12.75 12.11
C ASN A 272 -13.66 11.24 12.21
N GLY A 273 -14.54 10.77 13.09
CA GLY A 273 -14.86 9.36 13.26
C GLY A 273 -16.04 9.14 14.19
N MET A 274 -16.84 8.13 13.90
CA MET A 274 -17.98 7.69 14.72
C MET A 274 -17.52 6.71 15.79
N ASN A 275 -16.46 5.95 15.56
CA ASN A 275 -15.94 4.95 16.49
C ASN A 275 -15.19 5.60 17.66
N ASN A 276 -15.93 6.10 18.63
CA ASN A 276 -15.42 6.84 19.79
C ASN A 276 -16.02 6.30 21.11
N LYS A 277 -15.70 6.94 22.24
CA LYS A 277 -16.21 6.53 23.58
C LYS A 277 -17.74 6.52 23.64
N ALA A 278 -18.42 7.48 23.00
CA ALA A 278 -19.88 7.57 23.00
C ALA A 278 -20.52 6.41 22.23
N TRP A 279 -19.97 6.07 21.03
CA TRP A 279 -20.36 4.88 20.26
C TRP A 279 -20.16 3.60 21.06
N ASN A 280 -18.99 3.42 21.69
CA ASN A 280 -18.66 2.25 22.46
C ASN A 280 -19.58 2.09 23.71
N GLY A 281 -19.89 3.19 24.39
CA GLY A 281 -20.84 3.20 25.50
C GLY A 281 -22.25 2.85 25.06
N ALA A 282 -22.72 3.40 23.94
CA ALA A 282 -24.04 3.10 23.39
C ALA A 282 -24.19 1.61 23.05
N ARG A 283 -23.20 0.99 22.40
CA ARG A 283 -23.20 -0.45 22.09
C ARG A 283 -23.29 -1.32 23.35
N GLN A 284 -22.60 -0.92 24.44
CA GLN A 284 -22.63 -1.64 25.71
C GLN A 284 -24.04 -1.58 26.34
N ARG A 285 -24.65 -0.38 26.40
CA ARG A 285 -26.00 -0.19 26.97
C ARG A 285 -27.07 -0.90 26.13
N ALA A 286 -26.93 -0.90 24.80
CA ALA A 286 -27.81 -1.61 23.89
C ALA A 286 -27.61 -3.14 23.89
N ASN A 287 -26.58 -3.66 24.60
CA ASN A 287 -26.14 -5.07 24.55
C ASN A 287 -25.77 -5.53 23.12
N LEU A 288 -25.08 -4.67 22.38
CA LEU A 288 -24.66 -4.88 20.99
C LEU A 288 -23.13 -4.65 20.82
N VAL A 289 -22.34 -5.16 21.76
CA VAL A 289 -20.86 -4.96 21.80
C VAL A 289 -20.14 -5.46 20.55
N GLN A 290 -20.73 -6.42 19.84
CA GLN A 290 -20.22 -6.96 18.59
C GLN A 290 -20.39 -6.01 17.40
N VAL A 291 -21.32 -5.04 17.42
CA VAL A 291 -21.60 -4.14 16.29
C VAL A 291 -20.49 -3.12 16.11
N ARG A 292 -20.02 -2.93 14.89
CA ARG A 292 -19.07 -1.90 14.51
C ARG A 292 -19.76 -0.82 13.67
N VAL A 293 -19.17 0.37 13.60
CA VAL A 293 -19.66 1.44 12.71
C VAL A 293 -19.77 0.95 11.26
N HIS A 294 -18.82 0.12 10.81
CA HIS A 294 -18.87 -0.43 9.45
C HIS A 294 -20.03 -1.39 9.18
N ASP A 295 -20.58 -2.00 10.23
CA ASP A 295 -21.72 -2.90 10.09
C ASP A 295 -23.01 -2.13 9.72
N LEU A 296 -23.10 -0.82 10.05
CA LEU A 296 -24.18 0.06 9.57
C LEU A 296 -24.29 0.12 8.05
N LYS A 297 -23.12 0.12 7.36
CA LYS A 297 -23.11 0.06 5.91
C LYS A 297 -23.63 -1.28 5.38
N HIS A 298 -23.35 -2.38 6.08
CA HIS A 298 -23.84 -3.71 5.69
C HIS A 298 -25.34 -3.88 5.99
N THR A 299 -25.92 -3.05 6.85
CA THR A 299 -27.35 -3.01 7.15
C THR A 299 -28.18 -2.42 6.01
N PHE A 300 -27.58 -1.56 5.18
CA PHE A 300 -28.22 -0.98 3.99
C PHE A 300 -28.44 -2.01 2.85
N GLY A 301 -27.64 -3.09 2.79
CA GLY A 301 -27.62 -4.06 1.67
C GLY A 301 -28.69 -5.11 1.73
#